data_ffca58c7331a766f89ef545b5c55f1c0
#
_entry.id   ffca58c7331a766f89ef545b5c55f1c0
#
_cell.length_a   1.000
_cell.length_b   1.000
_cell.length_c   1.000
_cell.angle_alpha   90.00
_cell.angle_beta   90.00
_cell.angle_gamma   90.00
#
_symmetry.space_group_name_H-M   'P 1'
#
loop_
_entity.id
_entity.type
_entity.pdbx_description
1 polymer ?
#
loop_
_entity_poly.entity_id
_entity_poly.type
_entity_poly.pdbx_seq_one_letter_code
_entity_poly.pdbx_strand_id
1 'polypeptide(L)'
;VTTSHPDDENAPRWASYVAIGDSFTEGLWDPYPNDPDRQRGWADLLAGHLSTRRSAAGQAPLEYANLAIRGRLLRSILSEQVPAALALKPDLVSLIGGGNDILRPAADVDRLARNLDHAVGRLRAEGIDVLLGTGFDTSGSPLVGLTRGRVGVFNAHIWSIARRHGAHVLDLWGMGSLHDWRMWSDDRIHLTPDGHRRVAQAALVGLGQAPDDVAWDDPLAPLPPVPLLDRARQNAEWVRVHVYPWATRRLRGHSSGDLREPKAPVLTPVQSQ
;
A
#
# COMPACT_ATOMS: atom_id res chain seq x y z
N VAL A 1 -10.77 -1.18 41.63
CA VAL A 1 -9.69 -0.45 40.88
C VAL A 1 -8.96 -1.52 40.08
N THR A 2 -9.38 -1.74 38.84
CA THR A 2 -8.68 -2.59 37.88
C THR A 2 -7.44 -1.84 37.46
N THR A 3 -6.28 -2.31 37.87
CA THR A 3 -4.98 -1.86 37.36
C THR A 3 -4.87 -2.36 35.91
N SER A 4 -5.09 -1.47 34.93
CA SER A 4 -4.72 -1.74 33.56
C SER A 4 -3.20 -1.93 33.48
N HIS A 5 -2.75 -3.08 32.98
CA HIS A 5 -1.35 -3.33 32.72
C HIS A 5 -0.88 -2.40 31.57
N PRO A 6 0.38 -1.90 31.61
CA PRO A 6 0.92 -1.06 30.51
C PRO A 6 0.90 -1.75 29.13
N ASP A 7 0.77 -3.07 29.10
CA ASP A 7 0.67 -3.87 27.88
C ASP A 7 -0.74 -3.83 27.22
N ASP A 8 -1.78 -3.43 27.96
CA ASP A 8 -3.15 -3.29 27.42
C ASP A 8 -3.31 -2.09 26.47
N GLU A 9 -2.48 -1.05 26.60
CA GLU A 9 -2.55 0.13 25.72
C GLU A 9 -1.98 -0.13 24.31
N ASN A 10 -1.23 -1.21 24.12
CA ASN A 10 -0.54 -1.53 22.86
C ASN A 10 -1.20 -2.69 22.09
N ALA A 11 -2.21 -3.35 22.64
CA ALA A 11 -2.92 -4.42 21.94
C ALA A 11 -3.77 -3.84 20.80
N PRO A 12 -3.66 -4.38 19.56
CA PRO A 12 -4.51 -3.92 18.46
C PRO A 12 -5.96 -4.17 18.78
N ARG A 13 -6.77 -3.12 18.66
CA ARG A 13 -8.22 -3.20 18.87
C ARG A 13 -8.96 -3.97 17.76
N TRP A 14 -8.31 -4.17 16.60
CA TRP A 14 -8.90 -4.84 15.44
C TRP A 14 -8.69 -6.35 15.54
N ALA A 15 -9.78 -7.12 15.38
CA ALA A 15 -9.77 -8.57 15.27
C ALA A 15 -9.72 -9.04 13.82
N SER A 16 -10.09 -8.18 12.87
CA SER A 16 -10.13 -8.47 11.44
C SER A 16 -9.65 -7.30 10.59
N TYR A 17 -8.94 -7.63 9.49
CA TYR A 17 -8.37 -6.65 8.58
C TYR A 17 -8.55 -7.08 7.13
N VAL A 18 -9.02 -6.16 6.30
CA VAL A 18 -9.13 -6.35 4.84
C VAL A 18 -8.30 -5.31 4.11
N ALA A 19 -7.39 -5.77 3.24
CA ALA A 19 -6.60 -4.90 2.38
C ALA A 19 -7.23 -4.78 0.99
N ILE A 20 -7.47 -3.54 0.52
CA ILE A 20 -7.97 -3.26 -0.81
C ILE A 20 -7.04 -2.29 -1.55
N GLY A 21 -6.92 -2.45 -2.86
CA GLY A 21 -6.01 -1.65 -3.67
C GLY A 21 -5.62 -2.27 -4.99
N ASP A 22 -4.45 -1.91 -5.45
CA ASP A 22 -3.84 -2.40 -6.69
C ASP A 22 -2.59 -3.27 -6.43
N SER A 23 -1.64 -3.29 -7.37
CA SER A 23 -0.40 -4.07 -7.27
C SER A 23 0.44 -3.76 -6.03
N PHE A 24 0.40 -2.52 -5.53
CA PHE A 24 1.12 -2.11 -4.34
C PHE A 24 0.61 -2.84 -3.09
N THR A 25 -0.71 -3.00 -2.98
CA THR A 25 -1.36 -3.72 -1.86
C THR A 25 -1.42 -5.23 -2.11
N GLU A 26 -1.47 -5.69 -3.36
CA GLU A 26 -1.32 -7.10 -3.71
C GLU A 26 0.06 -7.64 -3.29
N GLY A 27 1.09 -6.77 -3.27
CA GLY A 27 2.43 -7.10 -2.79
C GLY A 27 3.36 -7.60 -3.88
N LEU A 28 3.24 -7.07 -5.12
CA LEU A 28 4.11 -7.46 -6.22
C LEU A 28 5.60 -7.31 -5.85
N TRP A 29 6.41 -8.26 -6.32
CA TRP A 29 7.87 -8.36 -6.13
C TRP A 29 8.31 -8.69 -4.69
N ASP A 30 7.38 -9.14 -3.83
CA ASP A 30 7.71 -9.74 -2.54
C ASP A 30 7.17 -11.18 -2.47
N PRO A 31 7.82 -12.16 -3.14
CA PRO A 31 7.38 -13.54 -3.11
C PRO A 31 7.54 -14.14 -1.72
N TYR A 32 6.66 -15.08 -1.36
CA TYR A 32 6.87 -15.88 -0.15
C TYR A 32 8.13 -16.73 -0.30
N PRO A 33 8.97 -16.86 0.75
CA PRO A 33 10.20 -17.66 0.68
C PRO A 33 9.99 -19.10 0.23
N ASN A 34 8.85 -19.69 0.61
CA ASN A 34 8.51 -21.08 0.32
C ASN A 34 7.52 -21.26 -0.84
N ASP A 35 7.07 -20.17 -1.45
CA ASP A 35 6.11 -20.18 -2.56
C ASP A 35 6.34 -18.93 -3.45
N PRO A 36 7.26 -19.02 -4.42
CA PRO A 36 7.61 -17.87 -5.29
C PRO A 36 6.45 -17.37 -6.16
N ASP A 37 5.44 -18.18 -6.40
CA ASP A 37 4.26 -17.78 -7.19
C ASP A 37 3.27 -16.94 -6.39
N ARG A 38 3.36 -17.01 -5.06
CA ARG A 38 2.52 -16.26 -4.13
C ARG A 38 3.24 -15.00 -3.65
N GLN A 39 2.60 -13.84 -3.83
CA GLN A 39 3.14 -12.54 -3.39
C GLN A 39 2.69 -12.23 -1.97
N ARG A 40 3.61 -11.71 -1.14
CA ARG A 40 3.36 -11.31 0.24
C ARG A 40 2.97 -9.82 0.29
N GLY A 41 3.95 -8.94 0.44
CA GLY A 41 3.78 -7.49 0.44
C GLY A 41 3.49 -6.89 1.82
N TRP A 42 3.48 -5.56 1.87
CA TRP A 42 3.36 -4.78 3.11
C TRP A 42 2.07 -5.06 3.89
N ALA A 43 0.95 -5.31 3.21
CA ALA A 43 -0.34 -5.53 3.87
C ALA A 43 -0.38 -6.88 4.60
N ASP A 44 0.23 -7.92 4.03
CA ASP A 44 0.39 -9.23 4.68
C ASP A 44 1.36 -9.14 5.87
N LEU A 45 2.43 -8.36 5.73
CA LEU A 45 3.37 -8.10 6.82
C LEU A 45 2.70 -7.35 7.96
N LEU A 46 1.91 -6.30 7.65
CA LEU A 46 1.11 -5.58 8.66
C LEU A 46 0.15 -6.53 9.38
N ALA A 47 -0.56 -7.39 8.64
CA ALA A 47 -1.43 -8.40 9.23
C ALA A 47 -0.68 -9.34 10.19
N GLY A 48 0.55 -9.75 9.81
CA GLY A 48 1.44 -10.54 10.66
C GLY A 48 1.80 -9.81 11.96
N HIS A 49 2.23 -8.55 11.87
CA HIS A 49 2.56 -7.73 13.04
C HIS A 49 1.36 -7.55 13.98
N LEU A 50 0.18 -7.21 13.44
CA LEU A 50 -1.04 -7.07 14.23
C LEU A 50 -1.44 -8.40 14.89
N SER A 51 -1.35 -9.52 14.17
CA SER A 51 -1.66 -10.84 14.71
C SER A 51 -0.71 -11.26 15.85
N THR A 52 0.59 -10.99 15.69
CA THR A 52 1.60 -11.26 16.73
C THR A 52 1.29 -10.47 18.00
N ARG A 53 0.93 -9.19 17.91
CA ARG A 53 0.57 -8.35 19.06
C ARG A 53 -0.70 -8.84 19.75
N ARG A 54 -1.71 -9.25 18.96
CA ARG A 54 -2.93 -9.85 19.50
C ARG A 54 -2.63 -11.13 20.30
N SER A 55 -1.79 -12.01 19.73
CA SER A 55 -1.38 -13.24 20.40
C SER A 55 -0.59 -12.97 21.68
N ALA A 56 0.30 -11.96 21.67
CA ALA A 56 1.03 -11.53 22.87
C ALA A 56 0.11 -11.00 23.97
N ALA A 57 -1.03 -10.37 23.59
CA ALA A 57 -2.08 -9.92 24.50
C ALA A 57 -3.09 -11.03 24.86
N GLY A 58 -2.82 -12.30 24.51
CA GLY A 58 -3.73 -13.42 24.80
C GLY A 58 -5.04 -13.43 23.99
N GLN A 59 -5.10 -12.65 22.92
CA GLN A 59 -6.25 -12.58 22.02
C GLN A 59 -6.15 -13.61 20.89
N ALA A 60 -7.27 -13.92 20.24
CA ALA A 60 -7.28 -14.77 19.03
C ALA A 60 -6.44 -14.11 17.91
N PRO A 61 -5.79 -14.90 17.02
CA PRO A 61 -5.10 -14.38 15.85
C PRO A 61 -5.96 -13.43 15.02
N LEU A 62 -5.32 -12.46 14.36
CA LEU A 62 -6.01 -11.56 13.44
C LEU A 62 -6.59 -12.36 12.26
N GLU A 63 -7.84 -12.10 11.89
CA GLU A 63 -8.39 -12.56 10.62
C GLU A 63 -8.03 -11.56 9.50
N TYR A 64 -7.56 -12.07 8.36
CA TYR A 64 -7.05 -11.24 7.28
C TYR A 64 -7.56 -11.69 5.92
N ALA A 65 -7.89 -10.70 5.08
CA ALA A 65 -8.16 -10.87 3.65
C ALA A 65 -7.43 -9.80 2.83
N ASN A 66 -7.04 -10.14 1.59
CA ASN A 66 -6.45 -9.20 0.65
C ASN A 66 -7.18 -9.28 -0.70
N LEU A 67 -7.99 -8.28 -0.98
CA LEU A 67 -8.80 -8.16 -2.18
C LEU A 67 -8.13 -7.38 -3.30
N ALA A 68 -6.90 -6.91 -3.08
CA ALA A 68 -6.18 -6.09 -4.05
C ALA A 68 -5.84 -6.89 -5.32
N ILE A 69 -5.96 -6.22 -6.47
CA ILE A 69 -5.64 -6.78 -7.78
C ILE A 69 -4.79 -5.78 -8.55
N ARG A 70 -3.65 -6.23 -9.05
CA ARG A 70 -2.71 -5.42 -9.82
C ARG A 70 -3.35 -4.71 -11.02
N GLY A 71 -2.87 -3.49 -11.29
CA GLY A 71 -3.30 -2.72 -12.44
C GLY A 71 -4.70 -2.11 -12.36
N ARG A 72 -5.43 -2.32 -11.26
CA ARG A 72 -6.75 -1.71 -11.05
C ARG A 72 -6.63 -0.20 -10.94
N LEU A 73 -7.59 0.50 -11.51
CA LEU A 73 -7.82 1.93 -11.32
C LEU A 73 -8.67 2.15 -10.07
N LEU A 74 -8.59 3.34 -9.50
CA LEU A 74 -9.37 3.69 -8.31
C LEU A 74 -10.86 3.39 -8.50
N ARG A 75 -11.41 3.69 -9.68
CA ARG A 75 -12.81 3.37 -9.98
C ARG A 75 -13.15 1.90 -9.75
N SER A 76 -12.33 0.97 -10.25
CA SER A 76 -12.57 -0.47 -10.08
C SER A 76 -12.38 -0.90 -8.63
N ILE A 77 -11.38 -0.37 -7.92
CA ILE A 77 -11.19 -0.62 -6.49
C ILE A 77 -12.48 -0.23 -5.73
N LEU A 78 -12.99 0.97 -5.98
CA LEU A 78 -14.16 1.50 -5.27
C LEU A 78 -15.46 0.77 -5.64
N SER A 79 -15.63 0.30 -6.89
CA SER A 79 -16.88 -0.35 -7.35
C SER A 79 -16.92 -1.85 -7.09
N GLU A 80 -15.77 -2.52 -6.97
CA GLU A 80 -15.67 -3.97 -6.82
C GLU A 80 -15.18 -4.36 -5.42
N GLN A 81 -14.05 -3.79 -4.96
CA GLN A 81 -13.41 -4.22 -3.72
C GLN A 81 -14.07 -3.61 -2.47
N VAL A 82 -14.56 -2.35 -2.52
CA VAL A 82 -15.25 -1.75 -1.36
C VAL A 82 -16.52 -2.50 -1.00
N PRO A 83 -17.43 -2.85 -1.94
CA PRO A 83 -18.59 -3.68 -1.61
C PRO A 83 -18.20 -5.07 -1.07
N ALA A 84 -17.17 -5.70 -1.62
CA ALA A 84 -16.67 -6.98 -1.13
C ALA A 84 -16.10 -6.88 0.29
N ALA A 85 -15.33 -5.82 0.58
CA ALA A 85 -14.82 -5.55 1.94
C ALA A 85 -15.97 -5.31 2.93
N LEU A 86 -16.98 -4.52 2.56
CA LEU A 86 -18.17 -4.29 3.38
C LEU A 86 -18.92 -5.60 3.69
N ALA A 87 -19.00 -6.52 2.74
CA ALA A 87 -19.64 -7.82 2.94
C ALA A 87 -18.89 -8.71 3.95
N LEU A 88 -17.56 -8.55 4.07
CA LEU A 88 -16.72 -9.25 5.05
C LEU A 88 -16.85 -8.66 6.46
N LYS A 89 -17.36 -7.44 6.62
CA LYS A 89 -17.55 -6.72 7.89
C LYS A 89 -16.30 -6.70 8.78
N PRO A 90 -15.14 -6.26 8.25
CA PRO A 90 -13.92 -6.21 9.05
C PRO A 90 -13.93 -5.04 10.04
N ASP A 91 -13.03 -5.08 11.03
CA ASP A 91 -12.80 -3.94 11.92
C ASP A 91 -11.93 -2.87 11.25
N LEU A 92 -11.01 -3.27 10.36
CA LEU A 92 -10.06 -2.40 9.68
C LEU A 92 -10.04 -2.68 8.16
N VAL A 93 -10.03 -1.61 7.37
CA VAL A 93 -9.76 -1.66 5.93
C VAL A 93 -8.59 -0.75 5.59
N SER A 94 -7.56 -1.26 4.92
CA SER A 94 -6.61 -0.38 4.24
C SER A 94 -7.03 -0.15 2.80
N LEU A 95 -7.01 1.12 2.35
CA LEU A 95 -7.36 1.51 0.99
C LEU A 95 -6.24 2.33 0.38
N ILE A 96 -5.51 1.74 -0.57
CA ILE A 96 -4.46 2.42 -1.34
C ILE A 96 -4.75 2.25 -2.82
N GLY A 97 -4.89 3.37 -3.53
CA GLY A 97 -5.18 3.37 -4.94
C GLY A 97 -5.15 4.76 -5.55
N GLY A 98 -5.26 4.83 -6.89
CA GLY A 98 -5.22 6.08 -7.63
C GLY A 98 -3.86 6.36 -8.30
N GLY A 99 -2.78 5.67 -7.91
CA GLY A 99 -1.50 5.79 -8.58
C GLY A 99 -1.58 5.46 -10.08
N ASN A 100 -2.26 4.38 -10.42
CA ASN A 100 -2.51 3.99 -11.81
C ASN A 100 -3.33 5.02 -12.60
N ASP A 101 -4.21 5.77 -11.94
CA ASP A 101 -4.98 6.85 -12.56
C ASP A 101 -4.09 8.08 -12.80
N ILE A 102 -3.32 8.50 -11.80
CA ILE A 102 -2.46 9.69 -11.83
C ILE A 102 -1.38 9.59 -12.92
N LEU A 103 -0.93 8.38 -13.26
CA LEU A 103 -0.02 8.13 -14.37
C LEU A 103 -0.65 8.42 -15.75
N ARG A 104 -1.96 8.60 -15.85
CA ARG A 104 -2.65 8.94 -17.09
C ARG A 104 -2.61 10.46 -17.31
N PRO A 105 -2.34 10.94 -18.54
CA PRO A 105 -2.26 12.38 -18.81
C PRO A 105 -3.53 13.16 -18.45
N ALA A 106 -4.69 12.57 -18.65
CA ALA A 106 -6.00 13.18 -18.40
C ALA A 106 -6.59 12.86 -17.01
N ALA A 107 -5.75 12.52 -16.01
CA ALA A 107 -6.24 12.24 -14.66
C ALA A 107 -6.82 13.51 -14.02
N ASP A 108 -8.10 13.42 -13.65
CA ASP A 108 -8.81 14.44 -12.85
C ASP A 108 -8.66 14.08 -11.37
N VAL A 109 -7.69 14.68 -10.71
CA VAL A 109 -7.32 14.40 -9.32
C VAL A 109 -8.45 14.74 -8.36
N ASP A 110 -9.17 15.82 -8.61
CA ASP A 110 -10.30 16.25 -7.76
C ASP A 110 -11.47 15.25 -7.85
N ARG A 111 -11.72 14.68 -9.03
CA ARG A 111 -12.73 13.63 -9.21
C ARG A 111 -12.31 12.34 -8.50
N LEU A 112 -11.03 11.96 -8.60
CA LEU A 112 -10.50 10.81 -7.86
C LEU A 112 -10.72 11.00 -6.36
N ALA A 113 -10.39 12.18 -5.85
CA ALA A 113 -10.55 12.52 -4.44
C ALA A 113 -12.02 12.50 -3.98
N ARG A 114 -12.95 13.05 -4.77
CA ARG A 114 -14.40 12.99 -4.46
C ARG A 114 -14.91 11.55 -4.37
N ASN A 115 -14.48 10.69 -5.29
CA ASN A 115 -14.88 9.28 -5.29
C ASN A 115 -14.30 8.53 -4.08
N LEU A 116 -13.04 8.81 -3.73
CA LEU A 116 -12.40 8.26 -2.55
C LEU A 116 -13.11 8.70 -1.26
N ASP A 117 -13.42 10.00 -1.14
CA ASP A 117 -14.13 10.59 -0.01
C ASP A 117 -15.48 9.88 0.26
N HIS A 118 -16.26 9.68 -0.82
CA HIS A 118 -17.52 8.94 -0.72
C HIS A 118 -17.33 7.49 -0.25
N ALA A 119 -16.32 6.79 -0.78
CA ALA A 119 -16.05 5.41 -0.39
C ALA A 119 -15.59 5.28 1.06
N VAL A 120 -14.73 6.20 1.52
CA VAL A 120 -14.29 6.27 2.93
C VAL A 120 -15.49 6.53 3.85
N GLY A 121 -16.36 7.47 3.47
CA GLY A 121 -17.59 7.75 4.22
C GLY A 121 -18.49 6.52 4.36
N ARG A 122 -18.62 5.70 3.31
CA ARG A 122 -19.38 4.44 3.36
C ARG A 122 -18.78 3.41 4.33
N LEU A 123 -17.46 3.22 4.29
CA LEU A 123 -16.78 2.30 5.21
C LEU A 123 -16.93 2.77 6.67
N ARG A 124 -16.74 4.07 6.91
CA ARG A 124 -16.84 4.65 8.24
C ARG A 124 -18.28 4.62 8.81
N ALA A 125 -19.29 4.71 7.94
CA ALA A 125 -20.70 4.61 8.35
C ALA A 125 -21.06 3.22 8.91
N GLU A 126 -20.34 2.17 8.48
CA GLU A 126 -20.48 0.80 9.03
C GLU A 126 -19.58 0.56 10.27
N GLY A 127 -18.93 1.60 10.79
CA GLY A 127 -18.05 1.50 11.97
C GLY A 127 -16.66 0.94 11.66
N ILE A 128 -16.32 0.72 10.39
CA ILE A 128 -15.03 0.15 9.97
C ILE A 128 -13.96 1.23 10.05
N ASP A 129 -12.83 0.95 10.71
CA ASP A 129 -11.67 1.83 10.66
C ASP A 129 -10.98 1.75 9.30
N VAL A 130 -10.47 2.90 8.82
CA VAL A 130 -9.86 2.99 7.50
C VAL A 130 -8.43 3.51 7.62
N LEU A 131 -7.49 2.81 6.98
CA LEU A 131 -6.11 3.25 6.77
C LEU A 131 -5.95 3.67 5.31
N LEU A 132 -5.80 4.96 5.04
CA LEU A 132 -5.55 5.51 3.70
C LEU A 132 -4.05 5.62 3.45
N GLY A 133 -3.57 5.23 2.27
CA GLY A 133 -2.18 5.47 1.90
C GLY A 133 -2.04 6.69 1.01
N THR A 134 -1.06 7.56 1.31
CA THR A 134 -0.63 8.61 0.39
C THR A 134 0.13 8.01 -0.80
N GLY A 135 0.26 8.74 -1.90
CA GLY A 135 1.24 8.40 -2.93
C GLY A 135 2.64 8.80 -2.46
N PHE A 136 3.66 8.03 -2.86
CA PHE A 136 5.07 8.32 -2.56
C PHE A 136 5.62 9.49 -3.39
N ASP A 137 6.71 10.10 -2.91
CA ASP A 137 7.38 11.18 -3.66
C ASP A 137 8.09 10.63 -4.90
N THR A 138 7.63 11.07 -6.07
CA THR A 138 8.14 10.61 -7.36
C THR A 138 9.33 11.43 -7.88
N SER A 139 9.88 12.35 -7.07
CA SER A 139 10.95 13.29 -7.48
C SER A 139 12.19 12.59 -8.04
N GLY A 140 12.52 11.39 -7.57
CA GLY A 140 13.68 10.60 -8.02
C GLY A 140 13.50 9.95 -9.39
N SER A 141 12.30 9.91 -9.97
CA SER A 141 12.02 9.23 -11.24
C SER A 141 11.94 10.21 -12.43
N PRO A 142 12.70 10.01 -13.50
CA PRO A 142 12.68 10.91 -14.66
C PRO A 142 11.31 11.01 -15.36
N LEU A 143 10.55 9.90 -15.41
CA LEU A 143 9.25 9.85 -16.08
C LEU A 143 8.09 10.03 -15.11
N VAL A 144 8.10 9.28 -14.01
CA VAL A 144 7.03 9.34 -13.00
C VAL A 144 7.08 10.67 -12.24
N GLY A 145 8.26 11.29 -12.12
CA GLY A 145 8.45 12.61 -11.52
C GLY A 145 7.59 13.72 -12.13
N LEU A 146 7.21 13.60 -13.42
CA LEU A 146 6.26 14.52 -14.05
C LEU A 146 4.86 14.50 -13.40
N THR A 147 4.53 13.45 -12.68
CA THR A 147 3.26 13.33 -11.97
C THR A 147 3.31 13.87 -10.54
N ARG A 148 4.49 14.28 -10.05
CA ARG A 148 4.72 14.70 -8.65
C ARG A 148 3.72 15.75 -8.17
N GLY A 149 3.43 16.76 -8.97
CA GLY A 149 2.45 17.79 -8.61
C GLY A 149 1.04 17.21 -8.41
N ARG A 150 0.61 16.29 -9.29
CA ARG A 150 -0.70 15.61 -9.16
C ARG A 150 -0.74 14.68 -7.96
N VAL A 151 0.35 13.97 -7.66
CA VAL A 151 0.46 13.13 -6.45
C VAL A 151 0.37 14.01 -5.21
N GLY A 152 1.09 15.13 -5.16
CA GLY A 152 1.03 16.07 -4.02
C GLY A 152 -0.37 16.63 -3.78
N VAL A 153 -1.09 17.00 -4.84
CA VAL A 153 -2.49 17.45 -4.73
C VAL A 153 -3.40 16.32 -4.21
N PHE A 154 -3.24 15.11 -4.74
CA PHE A 154 -4.01 13.95 -4.28
C PHE A 154 -3.73 13.62 -2.82
N ASN A 155 -2.46 13.70 -2.38
CA ASN A 155 -2.07 13.51 -0.99
C ASN A 155 -2.72 14.55 -0.05
N ALA A 156 -2.80 15.82 -0.47
CA ALA A 156 -3.51 16.84 0.28
C ALA A 156 -5.00 16.50 0.47
N HIS A 157 -5.64 15.94 -0.58
CA HIS A 157 -7.00 15.42 -0.46
C HIS A 157 -7.09 14.23 0.49
N ILE A 158 -6.16 13.26 0.41
CA ILE A 158 -6.14 12.08 1.30
C ILE A 158 -6.09 12.52 2.77
N TRP A 159 -5.20 13.46 3.13
CA TRP A 159 -5.12 14.01 4.48
C TRP A 159 -6.42 14.72 4.89
N SER A 160 -7.05 15.47 3.99
CA SER A 160 -8.33 16.15 4.24
C SER A 160 -9.48 15.17 4.44
N ILE A 161 -9.53 14.09 3.65
CA ILE A 161 -10.50 13.01 3.75
C ILE A 161 -10.31 12.25 5.08
N ALA A 162 -9.06 11.89 5.39
CA ALA A 162 -8.74 11.20 6.64
C ALA A 162 -9.21 12.01 7.86
N ARG A 163 -8.90 13.30 7.89
CA ARG A 163 -9.36 14.20 8.97
C ARG A 163 -10.87 14.29 9.07
N ARG A 164 -11.57 14.37 7.93
CA ARG A 164 -13.05 14.51 7.89
C ARG A 164 -13.75 13.27 8.44
N HIS A 165 -13.24 12.10 8.12
CA HIS A 165 -13.86 10.82 8.47
C HIS A 165 -13.23 10.13 9.69
N GLY A 166 -12.23 10.72 10.33
CA GLY A 166 -11.50 10.08 11.42
C GLY A 166 -10.77 8.82 10.96
N ALA A 167 -10.23 8.82 9.73
CA ALA A 167 -9.44 7.74 9.18
C ALA A 167 -7.95 7.91 9.51
N HIS A 168 -7.23 6.81 9.51
CA HIS A 168 -5.77 6.74 9.67
C HIS A 168 -5.07 7.04 8.34
N VAL A 169 -3.79 7.45 8.39
CA VAL A 169 -2.98 7.70 7.19
C VAL A 169 -1.66 6.94 7.29
N LEU A 170 -1.39 6.12 6.28
CA LEU A 170 -0.06 5.61 5.94
C LEU A 170 0.62 6.65 5.06
N ASP A 171 1.54 7.40 5.63
CA ASP A 171 2.23 8.49 4.95
C ASP A 171 3.45 7.99 4.15
N LEU A 172 3.20 7.50 2.93
CA LEU A 172 4.26 7.07 2.01
C LEU A 172 5.06 8.25 1.44
N TRP A 173 4.46 9.45 1.39
CA TRP A 173 5.15 10.63 0.90
C TRP A 173 6.26 11.09 1.84
N GLY A 174 6.03 10.97 3.14
CA GLY A 174 6.98 11.35 4.17
C GLY A 174 8.14 10.36 4.38
N MET A 175 8.08 9.15 3.80
CA MET A 175 9.10 8.12 3.98
C MET A 175 10.41 8.48 3.27
N GLY A 176 11.44 8.79 4.05
CA GLY A 176 12.78 9.12 3.54
C GLY A 176 13.44 7.93 2.86
N SER A 177 13.25 6.73 3.38
CA SER A 177 13.81 5.50 2.82
C SER A 177 13.33 5.19 1.40
N LEU A 178 12.11 5.58 1.02
CA LEU A 178 11.58 5.35 -0.33
C LEU A 178 12.23 6.24 -1.41
N HIS A 179 13.06 7.22 -1.04
CA HIS A 179 13.89 7.94 -2.00
C HIS A 179 15.10 7.13 -2.48
N ASP A 180 15.41 6.00 -1.82
CA ASP A 180 16.48 5.10 -2.23
C ASP A 180 15.97 4.04 -3.21
N TRP A 181 16.64 3.93 -4.37
CA TRP A 181 16.25 2.98 -5.41
C TRP A 181 16.34 1.50 -4.99
N ARG A 182 17.06 1.18 -3.92
CA ARG A 182 17.12 -0.17 -3.34
C ARG A 182 15.78 -0.62 -2.74
N MET A 183 14.88 0.32 -2.47
CA MET A 183 13.52 0.01 -2.02
C MET A 183 12.59 -0.36 -3.17
N TRP A 184 13.02 -0.14 -4.41
CA TRP A 184 12.24 -0.37 -5.62
C TRP A 184 12.82 -1.50 -6.44
N SER A 185 11.96 -2.35 -6.98
CA SER A 185 12.34 -3.44 -7.88
C SER A 185 12.88 -2.90 -9.22
N ASP A 186 13.32 -3.80 -10.08
CA ASP A 186 13.90 -3.44 -11.39
C ASP A 186 12.96 -2.61 -12.28
N ASP A 187 11.64 -2.74 -12.07
CA ASP A 187 10.64 -1.96 -12.79
C ASP A 187 10.47 -0.52 -12.27
N ARG A 188 11.10 -0.17 -11.15
CA ARG A 188 11.07 1.15 -10.51
C ARG A 188 9.66 1.67 -10.18
N ILE A 189 8.71 0.78 -10.02
CA ILE A 189 7.30 1.09 -9.73
C ILE A 189 6.84 0.31 -8.50
N HIS A 190 7.29 -0.94 -8.35
CA HIS A 190 6.93 -1.80 -7.24
C HIS A 190 8.07 -1.91 -6.24
N LEU A 191 7.73 -2.19 -5.00
CA LEU A 191 8.71 -2.29 -3.92
C LEU A 191 9.49 -3.61 -3.98
N THR A 192 10.72 -3.58 -3.48
CA THR A 192 11.44 -4.80 -3.09
C THR A 192 10.86 -5.36 -1.77
N PRO A 193 11.24 -6.59 -1.36
CA PRO A 193 10.90 -7.11 -0.04
C PRO A 193 11.30 -6.15 1.10
N ASP A 194 12.44 -5.46 0.99
CA ASP A 194 12.88 -4.45 1.97
C ASP A 194 11.95 -3.24 2.00
N GLY A 195 11.54 -2.74 0.83
CA GLY A 195 10.58 -1.66 0.71
C GLY A 195 9.24 -2.04 1.35
N HIS A 196 8.74 -3.24 1.08
CA HIS A 196 7.49 -3.74 1.68
C HIS A 196 7.59 -3.86 3.20
N ARG A 197 8.72 -4.33 3.75
CA ARG A 197 8.93 -4.39 5.22
C ARG A 197 8.86 -3.00 5.85
N ARG A 198 9.52 -2.00 5.25
CA ARG A 198 9.51 -0.61 5.75
C ARG A 198 8.12 0.01 5.68
N VAL A 199 7.39 -0.22 4.60
CA VAL A 199 6.00 0.25 4.46
C VAL A 199 5.07 -0.40 5.50
N ALA A 200 5.27 -1.67 5.86
CA ALA A 200 4.50 -2.30 6.92
C ALA A 200 4.74 -1.64 8.29
N GLN A 201 5.98 -1.22 8.59
CA GLN A 201 6.29 -0.45 9.80
C GLN A 201 5.64 0.94 9.78
N ALA A 202 5.70 1.63 8.63
CA ALA A 202 5.01 2.90 8.46
C ALA A 202 3.49 2.77 8.65
N ALA A 203 2.91 1.63 8.23
CA ALA A 203 1.50 1.35 8.42
C ALA A 203 1.14 1.17 9.90
N LEU A 204 2.00 0.52 10.70
CA LEU A 204 1.85 0.47 12.16
C LEU A 204 1.81 1.87 12.76
N VAL A 205 2.78 2.72 12.38
CA VAL A 205 2.83 4.13 12.85
C VAL A 205 1.56 4.89 12.43
N GLY A 206 1.11 4.72 11.19
CA GLY A 206 -0.12 5.32 10.69
C GLY A 206 -1.37 4.89 11.47
N LEU A 207 -1.37 3.68 12.02
CA LEU A 207 -2.43 3.15 12.88
C LEU A 207 -2.28 3.56 14.35
N GLY A 208 -1.27 4.37 14.68
CA GLY A 208 -0.98 4.78 16.07
C GLY A 208 -0.30 3.70 16.90
N GLN A 209 0.28 2.68 16.24
CA GLN A 209 1.04 1.61 16.88
C GLN A 209 2.55 1.92 16.81
N ALA A 210 3.33 1.51 17.81
CA ALA A 210 4.77 1.61 17.73
C ALA A 210 5.31 0.69 16.61
N PRO A 211 6.34 1.09 15.85
CA PRO A 211 7.00 0.18 14.90
C PRO A 211 7.79 -0.88 15.68
N ASP A 212 7.94 -2.08 15.11
CA ASP A 212 8.77 -3.14 15.69
C ASP A 212 10.26 -2.91 15.39
N ASP A 213 10.58 -2.19 14.32
CA ASP A 213 11.90 -1.73 13.95
C ASP A 213 11.95 -0.20 14.03
N VAL A 214 12.65 0.36 15.01
CA VAL A 214 12.76 1.82 15.19
C VAL A 214 13.54 2.50 14.06
N ALA A 215 14.37 1.76 13.33
CA ALA A 215 15.19 2.24 12.22
C ALA A 215 14.49 2.06 10.86
N TRP A 216 13.20 1.75 10.86
CA TRP A 216 12.44 1.39 9.64
C TRP A 216 12.52 2.43 8.51
N ASP A 217 12.69 3.70 8.82
CA ASP A 217 12.80 4.78 7.81
C ASP A 217 14.21 5.39 7.75
N ASP A 218 15.18 4.83 8.47
CA ASP A 218 16.57 5.32 8.45
C ASP A 218 17.15 5.27 7.03
N PRO A 219 17.88 6.32 6.63
CA PRO A 219 18.56 6.34 5.35
C PRO A 219 19.60 5.23 5.25
N LEU A 220 19.67 4.60 4.07
CA LEU A 220 20.69 3.59 3.81
C LEU A 220 22.06 4.26 3.53
N ALA A 221 23.13 3.52 3.81
CA ALA A 221 24.48 3.97 3.49
C ALA A 221 24.58 4.38 1.99
N PRO A 222 25.17 5.55 1.67
CA PRO A 222 25.28 6.01 0.30
C PRO A 222 25.98 4.98 -0.62
N LEU A 223 25.42 4.81 -1.81
CA LEU A 223 26.08 4.00 -2.86
C LEU A 223 27.16 4.83 -3.57
N PRO A 224 28.20 4.18 -4.11
CA PRO A 224 29.14 4.84 -4.98
C PRO A 224 28.41 5.54 -6.15
N PRO A 225 28.89 6.71 -6.61
CA PRO A 225 28.27 7.42 -7.71
C PRO A 225 28.36 6.60 -9.02
N VAL A 226 27.23 6.45 -9.70
CA VAL A 226 27.18 5.80 -11.01
C VAL A 226 27.57 6.80 -12.09
N PRO A 227 28.56 6.48 -12.98
CA PRO A 227 28.94 7.33 -14.11
C PRO A 227 27.71 7.70 -14.97
N LEU A 228 27.71 8.92 -15.52
CA LEU A 228 26.58 9.45 -16.29
C LEU A 228 26.19 8.56 -17.48
N LEU A 229 27.18 8.02 -18.20
CA LEU A 229 26.94 7.13 -19.34
C LEU A 229 26.27 5.82 -18.92
N ASP A 230 26.69 5.25 -17.79
CA ASP A 230 26.12 4.01 -17.29
C ASP A 230 24.70 4.24 -16.79
N ARG A 231 24.45 5.38 -16.13
CA ARG A 231 23.09 5.80 -15.75
C ARG A 231 22.19 5.97 -16.99
N ALA A 232 22.69 6.58 -18.04
CA ALA A 232 21.96 6.75 -19.29
C ALA A 232 21.61 5.40 -19.93
N ARG A 233 22.57 4.45 -19.97
CA ARG A 233 22.36 3.09 -20.46
C ARG A 233 21.32 2.33 -19.64
N GLN A 234 21.44 2.37 -18.31
CA GLN A 234 20.46 1.75 -17.39
C GLN A 234 19.05 2.32 -17.59
N ASN A 235 18.92 3.63 -17.78
CA ASN A 235 17.64 4.26 -18.04
C ASN A 235 17.05 3.85 -19.41
N ALA A 236 17.86 3.77 -20.45
CA ALA A 236 17.44 3.31 -21.77
C ALA A 236 16.95 1.85 -21.74
N GLU A 237 17.69 0.99 -21.04
CA GLU A 237 17.30 -0.40 -20.84
C GLU A 237 16.00 -0.53 -20.05
N TRP A 238 15.86 0.22 -18.96
CA TRP A 238 14.63 0.26 -18.18
C TRP A 238 13.41 0.69 -19.01
N VAL A 239 13.57 1.72 -19.86
CA VAL A 239 12.50 2.15 -20.78
C VAL A 239 12.13 1.02 -21.74
N ARG A 240 13.12 0.34 -22.31
CA ARG A 240 12.92 -0.76 -23.26
C ARG A 240 12.20 -1.95 -22.63
N VAL A 241 12.62 -2.36 -21.42
CA VAL A 241 12.18 -3.60 -20.78
C VAL A 241 10.84 -3.41 -20.02
N HIS A 242 10.67 -2.25 -19.37
CA HIS A 242 9.53 -2.04 -18.46
C HIS A 242 8.52 -1.02 -18.99
N VAL A 243 8.96 0.17 -19.44
CA VAL A 243 8.04 1.24 -19.83
C VAL A 243 7.34 0.94 -21.14
N TYR A 244 8.07 0.50 -22.17
CA TYR A 244 7.50 0.23 -23.49
C TYR A 244 6.43 -0.89 -23.47
N PRO A 245 6.67 -2.06 -22.85
CA PRO A 245 5.64 -3.09 -22.73
C PRO A 245 4.42 -2.66 -21.89
N TRP A 246 4.65 -1.85 -20.83
CA TRP A 246 3.58 -1.31 -20.02
C TRP A 246 2.71 -0.33 -20.83
N ALA A 247 3.31 0.61 -21.55
CA ALA A 247 2.61 1.58 -22.37
C ALA A 247 1.80 0.91 -23.49
N THR A 248 2.38 -0.08 -24.18
CA THR A 248 1.71 -0.80 -25.26
C THR A 248 0.54 -1.64 -24.77
N ARG A 249 0.62 -2.30 -23.61
CA ARG A 249 -0.53 -2.99 -23.00
C ARG A 249 -1.66 -2.00 -22.69
N ARG A 250 -1.34 -0.85 -22.11
CA ARG A 250 -2.34 0.19 -21.80
C ARG A 250 -3.03 0.77 -23.04
N LEU A 251 -2.29 1.01 -24.12
CA LEU A 251 -2.86 1.47 -25.39
C LEU A 251 -3.83 0.43 -25.98
N ARG A 252 -3.62 -0.86 -25.72
CA ARG A 252 -4.52 -1.94 -26.13
C ARG A 252 -5.69 -2.18 -25.17
N GLY A 253 -5.82 -1.37 -24.10
CA GLY A 253 -6.90 -1.49 -23.12
C GLY A 253 -6.75 -2.67 -22.15
N HIS A 254 -5.59 -3.34 -22.12
CA HIS A 254 -5.35 -4.48 -21.24
C HIS A 254 -4.62 -4.06 -19.95
N SER A 255 -5.00 -4.71 -18.86
CA SER A 255 -4.32 -4.62 -17.55
C SER A 255 -3.66 -5.95 -17.21
N SER A 256 -2.57 -5.91 -16.45
CA SER A 256 -1.94 -7.13 -15.89
C SER A 256 -2.82 -7.86 -14.87
N GLY A 257 -3.88 -7.20 -14.40
CA GLY A 257 -4.88 -7.76 -13.48
C GLY A 257 -6.14 -8.29 -14.13
N ASP A 258 -6.23 -8.24 -15.49
CA ASP A 258 -7.38 -8.82 -16.18
C ASP A 258 -7.42 -10.35 -15.94
N LEU A 259 -8.58 -10.88 -15.61
CA LEU A 259 -8.79 -12.30 -15.27
C LEU A 259 -8.09 -12.78 -13.99
N ARG A 260 -7.59 -11.89 -13.13
CA ARG A 260 -7.03 -12.26 -11.83
C ARG A 260 -8.07 -12.14 -10.73
N GLU A 261 -8.02 -13.09 -9.82
CA GLU A 261 -8.77 -13.07 -8.57
C GLU A 261 -7.90 -12.53 -7.42
N PRO A 262 -8.52 -12.01 -6.36
CA PRO A 262 -7.80 -11.64 -5.13
C PRO A 262 -7.03 -12.82 -4.55
N LYS A 263 -5.82 -12.59 -4.05
CA LYS A 263 -4.97 -13.64 -3.47
C LYS A 263 -5.50 -14.24 -2.16
N ALA A 264 -6.33 -13.51 -1.41
CA ALA A 264 -6.95 -13.94 -0.16
C ALA A 264 -8.36 -13.32 -0.07
N PRO A 265 -9.38 -13.92 -0.74
CA PRO A 265 -10.69 -13.29 -0.91
C PRO A 265 -11.58 -13.36 0.33
N VAL A 266 -11.22 -14.15 1.34
CA VAL A 266 -11.99 -14.37 2.57
C VAL A 266 -11.13 -14.13 3.80
N LEU A 267 -11.76 -13.73 4.91
CA LEU A 267 -11.08 -13.60 6.19
C LEU A 267 -10.61 -14.99 6.67
N THR A 268 -9.33 -15.11 6.93
CA THR A 268 -8.70 -16.31 7.48
C THR A 268 -7.73 -15.92 8.60
N PRO A 269 -7.62 -16.72 9.67
CA PRO A 269 -6.66 -16.45 10.73
C PRO A 269 -5.22 -16.37 10.18
N VAL A 270 -4.50 -15.33 10.54
CA VAL A 270 -3.09 -15.17 10.20
C VAL A 270 -2.30 -16.17 11.04
N GLN A 271 -1.60 -17.09 10.36
CA GLN A 271 -0.70 -18.02 11.03
C GLN A 271 0.52 -17.26 11.55
N SER A 272 0.88 -17.48 12.83
CA SER A 272 2.15 -16.99 13.38
C SER A 272 3.31 -17.57 12.57
N GLN A 273 4.15 -16.69 12.03
CA GLN A 273 5.37 -17.07 11.31
C GLN A 273 6.49 -17.39 12.29
#